data_0cf6de177f54e9c2e9b49a40dcdfe7cb
#
_entry.id   0cf6de177f54e9c2e9b49a40dcdfe7cb
#
_cell.length_a   1.000
_cell.length_b   1.000
_cell.length_c   1.000
_cell.angle_alpha   90.00
_cell.angle_beta   90.00
_cell.angle_gamma   90.00
#
_symmetry.space_group_name_H-M   'P 1'
#
loop_
_entity.id
_entity.type
_entity.pdbx_description
1 polymer ?
#
loop_
_entity_poly.entity_id
_entity_poly.type
_entity_poly.pdbx_seq_one_letter_code
_entity_poly.pdbx_strand_id
1 'polypeptide(L)'
;QYKKAFPSEGNELERMLKGELPNNWDKDLPVYTPEDKGLATRKHSQICLGALGPNIPELIGGSADLTHSNYTDIKGESGSFQSSSREKRYLHFGVREHAMAAILNGIAYHNSGLIPYGGTFLVFADYMRGSMRLSALSGLGVIYVLTHDSIGVGEDGPTHQPVETIPSLRAMPNMLVMRPGD
;
A
#
# COMPACT_ATOMS: atom_id res chain seq x y z
N GLN A 1 9.10 28.17 14.91
CA GLN A 1 10.46 28.53 14.44
C GLN A 1 10.80 27.81 13.12
N TYR A 2 10.56 26.47 13.02
CA TYR A 2 10.85 25.66 11.81
C TYR A 2 10.17 26.23 10.55
N LYS A 3 8.87 26.47 10.61
CA LYS A 3 8.09 27.05 9.48
C LYS A 3 8.58 28.41 9.01
N LYS A 4 9.22 29.22 9.90
CA LYS A 4 9.82 30.50 9.51
C LYS A 4 11.16 30.34 8.79
N ALA A 5 11.94 29.33 9.20
CA ALA A 5 13.23 29.00 8.59
C ALA A 5 13.09 28.24 7.26
N PHE A 6 12.08 27.36 7.18
CA PHE A 6 11.79 26.46 6.05
C PHE A 6 10.30 26.54 5.71
N PRO A 7 9.83 27.57 5.00
CA PRO A 7 8.39 27.81 4.78
C PRO A 7 7.71 26.70 3.96
N SER A 8 8.37 26.17 2.94
CA SER A 8 7.84 25.10 2.08
C SER A 8 7.64 23.82 2.87
N GLU A 9 8.71 23.32 3.45
CA GLU A 9 8.75 22.08 4.23
C GLU A 9 7.86 22.19 5.48
N GLY A 10 7.81 23.36 6.08
CA GLY A 10 6.95 23.62 7.24
C GLY A 10 5.46 23.60 6.91
N ASN A 11 5.08 24.09 5.74
CA ASN A 11 3.69 24.00 5.25
C ASN A 11 3.30 22.57 4.93
N GLU A 12 4.21 21.84 4.27
CA GLU A 12 4.00 20.40 3.96
C GLU A 12 3.85 19.58 5.23
N LEU A 13 4.75 19.74 6.19
CA LEU A 13 4.68 19.07 7.48
C LEU A 13 3.36 19.38 8.21
N GLU A 14 2.93 20.64 8.23
CA GLU A 14 1.65 21.02 8.85
C GLU A 14 0.46 20.35 8.17
N ARG A 15 0.44 20.28 6.84
CA ARG A 15 -0.56 19.58 6.04
C ARG A 15 -0.60 18.08 6.39
N MET A 16 0.55 17.44 6.39
CA MET A 16 0.68 16.00 6.71
C MET A 16 0.19 15.69 8.13
N LEU A 17 0.58 16.50 9.12
CA LEU A 17 0.14 16.33 10.51
C LEU A 17 -1.36 16.54 10.70
N LYS A 18 -2.02 17.28 9.81
CA LYS A 18 -3.49 17.42 9.78
C LYS A 18 -4.18 16.27 9.06
N GLY A 19 -3.43 15.38 8.42
CA GLY A 19 -3.98 14.30 7.58
C GLY A 19 -4.61 14.80 6.27
N GLU A 20 -4.23 15.97 5.81
CA GLU A 20 -4.72 16.56 4.56
C GLU A 20 -3.85 16.09 3.39
N LEU A 21 -4.46 15.63 2.31
CA LEU A 21 -3.75 15.29 1.08
C LEU A 21 -3.32 16.55 0.31
N PRO A 22 -2.26 16.47 -0.53
CA PRO A 22 -1.88 17.58 -1.41
C PRO A 22 -3.04 18.02 -2.32
N ASN A 23 -3.09 19.30 -2.69
CA ASN A 23 -4.05 19.75 -3.69
C ASN A 23 -3.83 19.02 -5.02
N ASN A 24 -4.93 18.59 -5.65
CA ASN A 24 -4.91 17.86 -6.94
C ASN A 24 -4.06 16.56 -6.89
N TRP A 25 -4.07 15.87 -5.75
CA TRP A 25 -3.36 14.61 -5.57
C TRP A 25 -3.79 13.52 -6.58
N ASP A 26 -5.01 13.62 -7.08
CA ASP A 26 -5.68 12.69 -8.00
C ASP A 26 -5.63 13.10 -9.48
N LYS A 27 -4.99 14.22 -9.82
CA LYS A 27 -5.01 14.84 -11.16
C LYS A 27 -4.51 13.94 -12.30
N ASP A 28 -3.60 13.01 -11.97
CA ASP A 28 -2.95 12.13 -12.95
C ASP A 28 -3.56 10.72 -12.95
N LEU A 29 -4.64 10.49 -12.20
CA LEU A 29 -5.33 9.20 -12.20
C LEU A 29 -5.89 8.89 -13.61
N PRO A 30 -5.75 7.63 -14.07
CA PRO A 30 -6.28 7.24 -15.37
C PRO A 30 -7.81 7.27 -15.37
N VAL A 31 -8.36 7.66 -16.50
CA VAL A 31 -9.80 7.51 -16.79
C VAL A 31 -9.92 6.40 -17.84
N TYR A 32 -10.64 5.36 -17.52
CA TYR A 32 -10.86 4.22 -18.41
C TYR A 32 -12.19 4.32 -19.13
N THR A 33 -12.20 3.77 -20.33
CA THR A 33 -13.39 3.67 -21.19
C THR A 33 -13.62 2.22 -21.62
N PRO A 34 -14.80 1.83 -22.11
CA PRO A 34 -15.04 0.47 -22.59
C PRO A 34 -14.14 0.01 -23.74
N GLU A 35 -13.50 0.96 -24.45
CA GLU A 35 -12.58 0.70 -25.56
C GLU A 35 -11.17 0.39 -25.10
N ASP A 36 -10.85 0.67 -23.82
CA ASP A 36 -9.53 0.39 -23.27
C ASP A 36 -9.29 -1.11 -23.16
N LYS A 37 -8.04 -1.50 -23.39
CA LYS A 37 -7.65 -2.91 -23.25
C LYS A 37 -7.77 -3.35 -21.81
N GLY A 38 -8.53 -4.42 -21.57
CA GLY A 38 -8.60 -5.06 -20.27
C GLY A 38 -7.24 -5.53 -19.76
N LEU A 39 -6.93 -5.21 -18.52
CA LEU A 39 -5.70 -5.61 -17.82
C LEU A 39 -6.05 -6.34 -16.52
N ALA A 40 -5.11 -7.12 -16.01
CA ALA A 40 -5.24 -7.66 -14.66
C ALA A 40 -5.32 -6.51 -13.62
N THR A 41 -6.18 -6.64 -12.61
CA THR A 41 -6.42 -5.59 -11.60
C THR A 41 -5.15 -5.12 -10.90
N ARG A 42 -4.16 -6.01 -10.69
CA ARG A 42 -2.83 -5.64 -10.17
C ARG A 42 -2.07 -4.64 -11.07
N LYS A 43 -2.31 -4.68 -12.39
CA LYS A 43 -1.75 -3.72 -13.34
C LYS A 43 -2.42 -2.36 -13.23
N HIS A 44 -3.74 -2.32 -13.09
CA HIS A 44 -4.46 -1.09 -12.81
C HIS A 44 -4.00 -0.47 -11.48
N SER A 45 -3.82 -1.29 -10.44
CA SER A 45 -3.25 -0.85 -9.16
C SER A 45 -1.86 -0.21 -9.34
N GLN A 46 -0.97 -0.82 -10.15
CA GLN A 46 0.34 -0.25 -10.45
C GLN A 46 0.26 1.09 -11.19
N ILE A 47 -0.65 1.18 -12.17
CA ILE A 47 -0.86 2.42 -12.93
C ILE A 47 -1.33 3.53 -11.99
N CYS A 48 -2.32 3.25 -11.14
CA CYS A 48 -2.81 4.20 -10.14
C CYS A 48 -1.71 4.59 -9.15
N LEU A 49 -0.94 3.63 -8.63
CA LEU A 49 0.18 3.91 -7.71
C LEU A 49 1.24 4.79 -8.39
N GLY A 50 1.53 4.54 -9.68
CA GLY A 50 2.44 5.36 -10.47
C GLY A 50 1.94 6.80 -10.69
N ALA A 51 0.63 7.00 -10.75
CA ALA A 51 0.01 8.33 -10.84
C ALA A 51 -0.03 9.05 -9.47
N LEU A 52 -0.32 8.30 -8.40
CA LEU A 52 -0.43 8.83 -7.04
C LEU A 52 0.94 9.13 -6.40
N GLY A 53 1.93 8.27 -6.63
CA GLY A 53 3.23 8.36 -5.97
C GLY A 53 3.91 9.72 -6.08
N PRO A 54 4.02 10.33 -7.27
CA PRO A 54 4.57 11.67 -7.42
C PRO A 54 3.76 12.78 -6.74
N ASN A 55 2.44 12.59 -6.61
CA ASN A 55 1.52 13.60 -6.08
C ASN A 55 1.28 13.46 -4.57
N ILE A 56 1.62 12.31 -3.97
CA ILE A 56 1.46 12.03 -2.53
C ILE A 56 2.82 11.61 -1.95
N PRO A 57 3.66 12.57 -1.55
CA PRO A 57 5.00 12.29 -1.04
C PRO A 57 5.00 11.48 0.27
N GLU A 58 3.92 11.47 1.02
CA GLU A 58 3.73 10.71 2.25
C GLU A 58 3.48 9.20 2.06
N LEU A 59 3.23 8.73 0.84
CA LEU A 59 3.13 7.29 0.54
C LEU A 59 4.48 6.61 0.79
N ILE A 60 4.51 5.61 1.67
CA ILE A 60 5.70 4.81 1.99
C ILE A 60 5.31 3.34 2.12
N GLY A 61 6.03 2.44 1.49
CA GLY A 61 5.68 1.03 1.57
C GLY A 61 6.47 0.15 0.62
N GLY A 62 5.97 -1.06 0.40
CA GLY A 62 6.67 -2.02 -0.45
C GLY A 62 6.02 -3.38 -0.43
N SER A 63 6.82 -4.45 -0.46
CA SER A 63 6.31 -5.81 -0.55
C SER A 63 7.11 -6.79 0.31
N ALA A 64 6.45 -7.87 0.72
CA ALA A 64 7.06 -9.04 1.34
C ALA A 64 7.71 -9.94 0.29
N ASP A 65 8.74 -9.41 -0.39
CA ASP A 65 9.54 -10.08 -1.44
C ASP A 65 8.77 -10.48 -2.70
N LEU A 66 7.65 -9.81 -2.97
CA LEU A 66 6.78 -10.08 -4.13
C LEU A 66 6.57 -8.84 -5.02
N THR A 67 7.49 -7.90 -5.01
CA THR A 67 7.40 -6.62 -5.75
C THR A 67 6.98 -6.81 -7.20
N HIS A 68 7.67 -7.70 -7.92
CA HIS A 68 7.43 -7.94 -9.36
C HIS A 68 6.10 -8.67 -9.63
N SER A 69 5.51 -9.30 -8.63
CA SER A 69 4.21 -9.98 -8.74
C SER A 69 3.06 -9.10 -8.26
N ASN A 70 3.27 -8.32 -7.20
CA ASN A 70 2.27 -7.40 -6.64
C ASN A 70 2.20 -6.07 -7.39
N TYR A 71 3.28 -5.68 -8.10
CA TYR A 71 3.40 -4.37 -8.74
C TYR A 71 3.21 -3.20 -7.76
N THR A 72 3.93 -3.24 -6.64
CA THR A 72 3.83 -2.24 -5.56
C THR A 72 4.93 -1.19 -5.59
N ASP A 73 5.82 -1.25 -6.57
CA ASP A 73 6.82 -0.22 -6.83
C ASP A 73 6.18 1.04 -7.45
N ILE A 74 6.60 2.20 -7.00
CA ILE A 74 6.17 3.47 -7.59
C ILE A 74 6.97 3.69 -8.86
N LYS A 75 6.31 3.61 -10.01
CA LYS A 75 6.97 3.86 -11.30
C LYS A 75 7.56 5.27 -11.34
N GLY A 76 8.80 5.37 -11.83
CA GLY A 76 9.53 6.62 -11.92
C GLY A 76 10.39 6.91 -10.68
N GLU A 77 10.18 6.24 -9.58
CA GLU A 77 11.10 6.26 -8.45
C GLU A 77 12.10 5.11 -8.55
N SER A 78 13.38 5.43 -8.49
CA SER A 78 14.46 4.43 -8.48
C SER A 78 15.02 4.24 -7.08
N GLY A 79 15.35 2.99 -6.74
CA GLY A 79 15.98 2.63 -5.48
C GLY A 79 14.99 2.40 -4.35
N SER A 80 15.52 1.94 -3.24
CA SER A 80 14.77 1.57 -2.04
C SER A 80 15.33 2.23 -0.79
N PHE A 81 14.53 2.31 0.25
CA PHE A 81 14.95 2.79 1.57
C PHE A 81 16.05 1.91 2.13
N GLN A 82 17.21 2.49 2.37
CA GLN A 82 18.40 1.82 2.92
C GLN A 82 19.17 2.80 3.80
N SER A 83 20.17 2.30 4.52
CA SER A 83 21.05 3.14 5.34
C SER A 83 21.74 4.27 4.56
N SER A 84 22.02 4.02 3.27
CA SER A 84 22.66 4.97 2.34
C SER A 84 21.67 5.81 1.51
N SER A 85 20.37 5.53 1.60
CA SER A 85 19.32 6.17 0.77
C SER A 85 18.01 6.28 1.56
N ARG A 86 18.06 7.02 2.66
CA ARG A 86 16.93 7.18 3.59
C ARG A 86 15.81 8.07 3.05
N GLU A 87 16.06 8.79 1.99
CA GLU A 87 15.08 9.61 1.27
C GLU A 87 14.14 8.78 0.39
N LYS A 88 14.45 7.50 0.19
CA LYS A 88 13.62 6.60 -0.61
C LYS A 88 12.42 6.08 0.20
N ARG A 89 11.32 5.79 -0.51
CA ARG A 89 10.04 5.43 0.08
C ARG A 89 9.66 3.96 -0.10
N TYR A 90 10.41 3.22 -0.93
CA TYR A 90 10.14 1.81 -1.16
C TYR A 90 10.91 0.92 -0.18
N LEU A 91 10.18 0.03 0.50
CA LEU A 91 10.68 -0.86 1.54
C LEU A 91 10.66 -2.32 1.07
N HIS A 92 11.81 -2.98 1.13
CA HIS A 92 11.90 -4.42 0.92
C HIS A 92 11.79 -5.13 2.28
N PHE A 93 10.63 -5.71 2.56
CA PHE A 93 10.40 -6.38 3.85
C PHE A 93 10.97 -7.80 3.90
N GLY A 94 11.32 -8.40 2.74
CA GLY A 94 11.64 -9.82 2.64
C GLY A 94 10.39 -10.69 2.87
N VAL A 95 10.56 -12.00 2.93
CA VAL A 95 9.47 -12.94 3.22
C VAL A 95 9.11 -12.86 4.70
N ARG A 96 8.40 -11.79 5.10
CA ARG A 96 8.07 -11.45 6.51
C ARG A 96 6.75 -10.70 6.59
N GLU A 97 5.64 -11.32 6.20
CA GLU A 97 4.32 -10.68 6.13
C GLU A 97 3.89 -10.09 7.48
N HIS A 98 4.06 -10.84 8.56
CA HIS A 98 3.72 -10.36 9.90
C HIS A 98 4.56 -9.14 10.31
N ALA A 99 5.87 -9.19 10.10
CA ALA A 99 6.76 -8.07 10.40
C ALA A 99 6.47 -6.87 9.49
N MET A 100 6.18 -7.09 8.19
CA MET A 100 5.74 -6.04 7.29
C MET A 100 4.51 -5.31 7.87
N ALA A 101 3.46 -6.03 8.18
CA ALA A 101 2.23 -5.45 8.71
C ALA A 101 2.47 -4.75 10.07
N ALA A 102 3.31 -5.30 10.94
CA ALA A 102 3.66 -4.69 12.21
C ALA A 102 4.46 -3.39 12.05
N ILE A 103 5.41 -3.35 11.09
CA ILE A 103 6.16 -2.14 10.75
C ILE A 103 5.23 -1.07 10.20
N LEU A 104 4.31 -1.42 9.29
CA LEU A 104 3.32 -0.49 8.74
C LEU A 104 2.40 0.06 9.84
N ASN A 105 1.99 -0.78 10.80
CA ASN A 105 1.26 -0.33 11.97
C ASN A 105 2.07 0.68 12.79
N GLY A 106 3.35 0.42 13.01
CA GLY A 106 4.24 1.33 13.73
C GLY A 106 4.37 2.69 13.03
N ILE A 107 4.52 2.70 11.70
CA ILE A 107 4.57 3.92 10.89
C ILE A 107 3.27 4.72 11.02
N ALA A 108 2.13 4.06 10.85
CA ALA A 108 0.82 4.71 10.99
C ALA A 108 0.58 5.21 12.42
N TYR A 109 0.94 4.42 13.42
CA TYR A 109 0.74 4.76 14.83
C TYR A 109 1.60 5.93 15.30
N HIS A 110 2.76 6.12 14.68
CA HIS A 110 3.63 7.27 14.95
C HIS A 110 2.98 8.61 14.59
N ASN A 111 1.92 8.58 13.80
CA ASN A 111 1.09 9.73 13.44
C ASN A 111 1.89 10.90 12.83
N SER A 112 2.85 10.57 11.97
CA SER A 112 3.68 11.55 11.25
C SER A 112 3.05 12.08 9.97
N GLY A 113 1.82 11.65 9.65
CA GLY A 113 1.14 11.93 8.38
C GLY A 113 1.58 11.02 7.22
N LEU A 114 2.46 10.05 7.47
CA LEU A 114 2.83 9.05 6.48
C LEU A 114 1.67 8.09 6.21
N ILE A 115 1.54 7.67 4.95
CA ILE A 115 0.52 6.72 4.47
C ILE A 115 1.23 5.41 4.13
N PRO A 116 1.28 4.44 5.07
CA PRO A 116 1.98 3.19 4.85
C PRO A 116 1.16 2.20 4.01
N TYR A 117 1.84 1.50 3.07
CA TYR A 117 1.25 0.41 2.32
C TYR A 117 2.17 -0.81 2.24
N GLY A 118 1.59 -2.00 2.09
CA GLY A 118 2.36 -3.23 1.96
C GLY A 118 1.67 -4.27 1.11
N GLY A 119 2.45 -4.94 0.25
CA GLY A 119 1.97 -5.91 -0.71
C GLY A 119 2.41 -7.33 -0.41
N THR A 120 1.48 -8.27 -0.64
CA THR A 120 1.74 -9.71 -0.68
C THR A 120 0.61 -10.41 -1.46
N PHE A 121 0.66 -11.73 -1.62
CA PHE A 121 -0.50 -12.47 -2.13
C PHE A 121 -1.59 -12.56 -1.07
N LEU A 122 -2.85 -12.60 -1.51
CA LEU A 122 -3.99 -12.63 -0.59
C LEU A 122 -3.92 -13.82 0.38
N VAL A 123 -3.52 -15.00 -0.10
CA VAL A 123 -3.40 -16.19 0.75
C VAL A 123 -2.40 -16.01 1.90
N PHE A 124 -1.36 -15.19 1.69
CA PHE A 124 -0.34 -14.92 2.71
C PHE A 124 -0.78 -13.88 3.74
N ALA A 125 -1.98 -13.29 3.58
CA ALA A 125 -2.61 -12.50 4.64
C ALA A 125 -2.76 -13.31 5.95
N ASP A 126 -2.87 -14.62 5.86
CA ASP A 126 -2.94 -15.49 7.03
C ASP A 126 -1.69 -15.38 7.92
N TYR A 127 -0.50 -15.20 7.33
CA TYR A 127 0.74 -15.00 8.09
C TYR A 127 0.77 -13.67 8.84
N MET A 128 0.05 -12.65 8.40
CA MET A 128 0.01 -11.32 9.03
C MET A 128 -1.34 -10.97 9.68
N ARG A 129 -2.24 -11.93 9.76
CA ARG A 129 -3.62 -11.73 10.24
C ARG A 129 -3.68 -11.03 11.59
N GLY A 130 -2.81 -11.39 12.53
CA GLY A 130 -2.73 -10.75 13.85
C GLY A 130 -2.41 -9.27 13.75
N SER A 131 -1.42 -8.88 12.94
CA SER A 131 -1.05 -7.48 12.72
C SER A 131 -2.12 -6.70 11.98
N MET A 132 -2.78 -7.29 10.96
CA MET A 132 -3.92 -6.67 10.26
C MET A 132 -5.08 -6.41 11.23
N ARG A 133 -5.37 -7.38 12.11
CA ARG A 133 -6.39 -7.19 13.14
C ARG A 133 -6.06 -6.04 14.07
N LEU A 134 -4.80 -5.85 14.44
CA LEU A 134 -4.36 -4.72 15.27
C LEU A 134 -4.48 -3.40 14.51
N SER A 135 -4.22 -3.35 13.21
CA SER A 135 -4.48 -2.15 12.40
C SER A 135 -5.94 -1.73 12.51
N ALA A 136 -6.84 -2.69 12.28
CA ALA A 136 -8.29 -2.46 12.32
C ALA A 136 -8.77 -2.08 13.72
N LEU A 137 -8.28 -2.76 14.77
CA LEU A 137 -8.63 -2.50 16.17
C LEU A 137 -8.20 -1.10 16.62
N SER A 138 -7.03 -0.66 16.16
CA SER A 138 -6.45 0.64 16.51
C SER A 138 -6.89 1.78 15.57
N GLY A 139 -7.71 1.49 14.56
CA GLY A 139 -8.17 2.49 13.59
C GLY A 139 -7.04 3.10 12.76
N LEU A 140 -6.01 2.32 12.44
CA LEU A 140 -4.85 2.80 11.71
C LEU A 140 -5.09 2.80 10.19
N GLY A 141 -4.65 3.87 9.52
CA GLY A 141 -4.70 4.01 8.06
C GLY A 141 -3.57 3.25 7.37
N VAL A 142 -3.60 1.91 7.38
CA VAL A 142 -2.65 1.05 6.67
C VAL A 142 -3.31 0.46 5.43
N ILE A 143 -2.63 0.51 4.29
CA ILE A 143 -3.12 -0.04 3.02
C ILE A 143 -2.43 -1.37 2.75
N TYR A 144 -3.21 -2.45 2.65
CA TYR A 144 -2.74 -3.79 2.27
C TYR A 144 -3.11 -4.08 0.82
N VAL A 145 -2.10 -4.26 -0.04
CA VAL A 145 -2.27 -4.60 -1.46
C VAL A 145 -2.16 -6.12 -1.60
N LEU A 146 -3.30 -6.80 -1.70
CA LEU A 146 -3.40 -8.26 -1.68
C LEU A 146 -3.78 -8.77 -3.07
N THR A 147 -2.79 -9.22 -3.83
CA THR A 147 -2.98 -9.73 -5.19
C THR A 147 -3.17 -11.25 -5.22
N HIS A 148 -3.37 -11.82 -6.42
CA HIS A 148 -3.57 -13.28 -6.59
C HIS A 148 -4.74 -13.77 -5.71
N ASP A 149 -5.89 -13.14 -5.89
CA ASP A 149 -7.00 -13.13 -4.93
C ASP A 149 -8.11 -14.12 -5.25
N SER A 150 -7.85 -15.13 -6.09
CA SER A 150 -8.86 -16.13 -6.45
C SER A 150 -8.27 -17.49 -6.74
N ILE A 151 -9.14 -18.50 -6.84
CA ILE A 151 -8.80 -19.84 -7.27
C ILE A 151 -8.28 -19.90 -8.72
N GLY A 152 -8.44 -18.83 -9.48
CA GLY A 152 -7.96 -18.71 -10.86
C GLY A 152 -6.48 -18.32 -11.01
N VAL A 153 -5.69 -18.39 -9.94
CA VAL A 153 -4.25 -18.04 -9.97
C VAL A 153 -3.43 -18.91 -10.93
N GLY A 154 -3.89 -20.12 -11.21
CA GLY A 154 -3.31 -20.99 -12.22
C GLY A 154 -2.19 -21.90 -11.69
N GLU A 155 -1.00 -21.81 -12.28
CA GLU A 155 0.10 -22.76 -12.06
C GLU A 155 0.67 -22.80 -10.63
N ASP A 156 0.48 -21.75 -9.85
CA ASP A 156 0.92 -21.71 -8.45
C ASP A 156 0.26 -22.76 -7.57
N GLY A 157 -0.92 -23.23 -7.96
CA GLY A 157 -1.64 -24.33 -7.32
C GLY A 157 -2.35 -23.99 -6.01
N PRO A 158 -2.88 -25.00 -5.30
CA PRO A 158 -3.76 -24.82 -4.14
C PRO A 158 -3.17 -24.02 -2.98
N THR A 159 -1.86 -24.07 -2.79
CA THR A 159 -1.17 -23.30 -1.73
C THR A 159 -1.26 -21.80 -1.91
N HIS A 160 -1.61 -21.34 -3.12
CA HIS A 160 -1.67 -19.92 -3.50
C HIS A 160 -3.09 -19.50 -3.93
N GLN A 161 -4.07 -20.41 -3.91
CA GLN A 161 -5.43 -20.19 -4.37
C GLN A 161 -6.37 -19.95 -3.17
N PRO A 162 -6.64 -18.68 -2.78
CA PRO A 162 -7.47 -18.39 -1.62
C PRO A 162 -8.95 -18.71 -1.91
N VAL A 163 -9.65 -19.26 -0.91
CA VAL A 163 -11.08 -19.54 -0.93
C VAL A 163 -11.80 -18.75 0.16
N GLU A 164 -11.40 -18.96 1.42
CA GLU A 164 -12.04 -18.40 2.62
C GLU A 164 -11.49 -17.03 3.02
N THR A 165 -10.39 -16.58 2.42
CA THR A 165 -9.61 -15.43 2.92
C THR A 165 -10.41 -14.12 2.87
N ILE A 166 -11.07 -13.80 1.75
CA ILE A 166 -11.89 -12.58 1.62
C ILE A 166 -13.04 -12.53 2.62
N PRO A 167 -13.90 -13.58 2.72
CA PRO A 167 -14.94 -13.60 3.75
C PRO A 167 -14.39 -13.46 5.16
N SER A 168 -13.27 -14.08 5.46
CA SER A 168 -12.63 -14.01 6.77
C SER A 168 -12.09 -12.61 7.10
N LEU A 169 -11.57 -11.88 6.12
CA LEU A 169 -11.15 -10.49 6.29
C LEU A 169 -12.35 -9.56 6.47
N ARG A 170 -13.44 -9.80 5.72
CA ARG A 170 -14.69 -9.03 5.86
C ARG A 170 -15.37 -9.22 7.22
N ALA A 171 -15.14 -10.35 7.87
CA ALA A 171 -15.62 -10.61 9.23
C ALA A 171 -14.83 -9.84 10.31
N MET A 172 -13.69 -9.26 9.97
CA MET A 172 -12.85 -8.50 10.92
C MET A 172 -13.43 -7.09 11.12
N PRO A 173 -13.83 -6.71 12.35
CA PRO A 173 -14.37 -5.37 12.62
C PRO A 173 -13.38 -4.27 12.20
N ASN A 174 -13.90 -3.19 11.62
CA ASN A 174 -13.16 -2.02 11.12
C ASN A 174 -12.21 -2.31 9.94
N MET A 175 -12.19 -3.52 9.41
CA MET A 175 -11.42 -3.81 8.21
C MET A 175 -12.24 -3.44 6.96
N LEU A 176 -11.73 -2.52 6.16
CA LEU A 176 -12.30 -2.20 4.85
C LEU A 176 -11.70 -3.15 3.81
N VAL A 177 -12.55 -3.95 3.17
CA VAL A 177 -12.12 -4.92 2.14
C VAL A 177 -12.73 -4.53 0.81
N MET A 178 -11.88 -4.01 -0.08
CA MET A 178 -12.25 -3.61 -1.43
C MET A 178 -11.70 -4.61 -2.43
N ARG A 179 -12.50 -5.01 -3.39
CA ARG A 179 -12.11 -5.89 -4.49
C ARG A 179 -12.66 -5.33 -5.78
N PRO A 180 -11.96 -4.36 -6.38
CA PRO A 180 -12.39 -3.76 -7.64
C PRO A 180 -12.37 -4.82 -8.75
N GLY A 181 -13.38 -4.77 -9.63
CA GLY A 181 -13.55 -5.67 -10.76
C GLY A 181 -13.60 -4.96 -12.10
N ASP A 182 -13.64 -3.65 -12.06
CA ASP A 182 -13.77 -2.70 -13.17
C ASP A 182 -12.96 -1.43 -12.93
#